data_85b852c75c2ce4f1c822c03ce2434f8c
#
_entry.id   85b852c75c2ce4f1c822c03ce2434f8c
#
_cell.length_a   1.000
_cell.length_b   1.000
_cell.length_c   1.000
_cell.angle_alpha   90.00
_cell.angle_beta   90.00
_cell.angle_gamma   90.00
#
_symmetry.space_group_name_H-M   'P 1'
#
loop_
_entity.id
_entity.type
_entity.pdbx_description
1 polymer ?
#
loop_
_entity_poly.entity_id
_entity_poly.type
_entity_poly.pdbx_seq_one_letter_code
_entity_poly.pdbx_strand_id
1 'polypeptide(L)'
;GVNLRFGKPFIMGLIAGAAGGWLASILNLAGTGFGVTIVPGTLLYLNGQVLKYVLMVLVTLALGFALTWIFGYKEEEVEAQKEVVAEDIASAESAPVALQAETIAAPLKGEVVALENVNDPVFSSGAMGKGAAIKPSGNQVVAPFDGEVQIAFPTGHAYGLKSDKGAEVLIHIGIDTVSLDGKGFDAKVQANQRIKKGDVLATFDSSVITEAGLDDTTMVIVTNTAD
;
A
#
# COMPACT_ATOMS: atom_id res chain seq x y z
N GLY A 1 -7.10 -3.64 10.42
CA GLY A 1 -7.18 -2.53 11.37
C GLY A 1 -5.98 -1.63 11.17
N VAL A 2 -6.20 -0.32 11.02
CA VAL A 2 -5.12 0.66 10.96
C VAL A 2 -4.28 0.52 12.23
N ASN A 3 -3.03 0.15 12.05
CA ASN A 3 -2.11 -0.06 13.17
C ASN A 3 -1.88 1.28 13.87
N LEU A 4 -2.46 1.46 15.06
CA LEU A 4 -2.40 2.68 15.87
C LEU A 4 -1.01 2.95 16.48
N ARG A 5 0.07 2.45 15.87
CA ARG A 5 1.46 2.75 16.28
C ARG A 5 1.76 4.25 16.36
N PHE A 6 0.98 5.09 15.68
CA PHE A 6 1.09 6.55 15.70
C PHE A 6 -0.07 7.23 16.42
N GLY A 7 -0.70 6.57 17.39
CA GLY A 7 -1.90 7.09 18.06
C GLY A 7 -1.74 8.49 18.67
N LYS A 8 -0.67 8.76 19.41
CA LYS A 8 -0.44 10.08 20.03
C LYS A 8 -0.23 11.18 18.97
N PRO A 9 0.73 11.11 18.02
CA PRO A 9 0.88 12.13 16.98
C PRO A 9 -0.36 12.31 16.11
N PHE A 10 -1.09 11.23 15.81
CA PHE A 10 -2.33 11.30 15.04
C PHE A 10 -3.41 12.09 15.79
N ILE A 11 -3.60 11.81 17.08
CA ILE A 11 -4.58 12.54 17.92
C ILE A 11 -4.18 14.01 18.03
N MET A 12 -2.90 14.33 18.22
CA MET A 12 -2.42 15.71 18.28
C MET A 12 -2.63 16.45 16.95
N GLY A 13 -2.44 15.75 15.82
CA GLY A 13 -2.75 16.27 14.49
C GLY A 13 -4.25 16.58 14.30
N LEU A 14 -5.13 15.71 14.78
CA LEU A 14 -6.58 15.93 14.76
C LEU A 14 -6.97 17.15 15.60
N ILE A 15 -6.41 17.30 16.81
CA ILE A 15 -6.68 18.44 17.69
C ILE A 15 -6.21 19.75 17.03
N ALA A 16 -4.99 19.75 16.46
CA ALA A 16 -4.46 20.92 15.76
C ALA A 16 -5.31 21.26 14.52
N GLY A 17 -5.76 20.26 13.76
CA GLY A 17 -6.64 20.45 12.60
C GLY A 17 -8.02 21.04 13.00
N ALA A 18 -8.63 20.52 14.07
CA ALA A 18 -9.89 21.04 14.61
C ALA A 18 -9.74 22.52 15.08
N ALA A 19 -8.62 22.85 15.77
CA ALA A 19 -8.31 24.22 16.17
C ALA A 19 -8.12 25.15 14.96
N GLY A 20 -7.49 24.65 13.88
CA GLY A 20 -7.35 25.40 12.62
C GLY A 20 -8.70 25.68 11.97
N GLY A 21 -9.60 24.71 11.92
CA GLY A 21 -10.98 24.89 11.42
C GLY A 21 -11.77 25.91 12.26
N TRP A 22 -11.65 25.84 13.57
CA TRP A 22 -12.27 26.83 14.48
C TRP A 22 -11.71 28.23 14.28
N LEU A 23 -10.39 28.37 14.15
CA LEU A 23 -9.75 29.66 13.87
C LEU A 23 -10.16 30.21 12.50
N ALA A 24 -10.31 29.39 11.47
CA ALA A 24 -10.82 29.79 10.17
C ALA A 24 -12.22 30.39 10.28
N SER A 25 -13.08 29.79 11.12
CA SER A 25 -14.43 30.31 11.40
C SER A 25 -14.40 31.68 12.08
N ILE A 26 -13.55 31.84 13.11
CA ILE A 26 -13.38 33.15 13.80
C ILE A 26 -12.90 34.24 12.84
N LEU A 27 -11.93 33.91 11.97
CA LEU A 27 -11.38 34.84 10.99
C LEU A 27 -12.34 35.12 9.82
N ASN A 28 -13.50 34.47 9.81
CA ASN A 28 -14.51 34.55 8.75
C ASN A 28 -13.89 34.28 7.36
N LEU A 29 -13.08 33.19 7.28
CA LEU A 29 -12.43 32.77 6.04
C LEU A 29 -13.44 32.07 5.14
N ALA A 30 -13.69 32.64 3.95
CA ALA A 30 -14.54 32.03 2.92
C ALA A 30 -13.71 31.66 1.69
N GLY A 31 -13.59 30.37 1.42
CA GLY A 31 -12.91 29.86 0.22
C GLY A 31 -13.81 29.97 -1.01
N THR A 32 -13.22 30.21 -2.17
CA THR A 32 -13.90 30.32 -3.45
C THR A 32 -14.10 28.98 -4.16
N GLY A 33 -13.66 27.87 -3.56
CA GLY A 33 -13.78 26.52 -4.11
C GLY A 33 -13.28 25.45 -3.15
N PHE A 34 -13.15 24.21 -3.60
CA PHE A 34 -12.60 23.10 -2.83
C PHE A 34 -11.12 22.90 -3.14
N GLY A 35 -10.28 22.86 -2.14
CA GLY A 35 -8.85 22.53 -2.25
C GLY A 35 -8.38 21.70 -1.06
N VAL A 36 -7.64 20.65 -1.34
CA VAL A 36 -7.21 19.64 -0.34
C VAL A 36 -5.76 19.83 0.11
N THR A 37 -4.99 20.67 -0.56
CA THR A 37 -3.56 20.90 -0.26
C THR A 37 -3.25 22.36 0.07
N ILE A 38 -2.13 22.58 0.79
CA ILE A 38 -1.74 23.92 1.23
C ILE A 38 -1.52 24.88 0.05
N VAL A 39 -0.82 24.44 -0.99
CA VAL A 39 -0.48 25.30 -2.15
C VAL A 39 -1.68 25.66 -3.01
N PRO A 40 -2.49 24.70 -3.49
CA PRO A 40 -3.78 25.04 -4.11
C PRO A 40 -4.74 25.74 -3.16
N GLY A 41 -4.69 25.44 -1.86
CA GLY A 41 -5.52 26.08 -0.83
C GLY A 41 -5.34 27.60 -0.78
N THR A 42 -4.13 28.12 -0.97
CA THR A 42 -3.90 29.57 -1.00
C THR A 42 -4.61 30.27 -2.15
N LEU A 43 -4.75 29.61 -3.29
CA LEU A 43 -5.44 30.16 -4.47
C LEU A 43 -6.95 30.38 -4.24
N LEU A 44 -7.55 29.66 -3.29
CA LEU A 44 -8.97 29.82 -2.92
C LEU A 44 -9.27 31.13 -2.20
N TYR A 45 -8.25 31.80 -1.68
CA TYR A 45 -8.37 33.02 -0.88
C TYR A 45 -7.80 34.27 -1.57
N LEU A 46 -7.66 34.26 -2.92
CA LEU A 46 -7.21 35.41 -3.72
C LEU A 46 -8.14 36.63 -3.64
N ASN A 47 -9.27 36.51 -2.98
CA ASN A 47 -10.23 37.57 -2.70
C ASN A 47 -9.78 38.57 -1.59
N GLY A 48 -8.49 38.66 -1.29
CA GLY A 48 -7.93 39.53 -0.27
C GLY A 48 -7.81 38.90 1.12
N GLN A 49 -8.15 37.62 1.28
CA GLN A 49 -8.04 36.90 2.56
C GLN A 49 -6.77 36.04 2.70
N VAL A 50 -5.86 36.10 1.72
CA VAL A 50 -4.62 35.29 1.70
C VAL A 50 -3.82 35.46 2.99
N LEU A 51 -3.69 36.69 3.50
CA LEU A 51 -2.93 36.95 4.73
C LEU A 51 -3.57 36.26 5.95
N LYS A 52 -4.90 36.28 6.07
CA LYS A 52 -5.63 35.58 7.14
C LYS A 52 -5.47 34.06 7.03
N TYR A 53 -5.50 33.54 5.80
CA TYR A 53 -5.29 32.13 5.55
C TYR A 53 -3.89 31.69 5.94
N VAL A 54 -2.86 32.43 5.51
CA VAL A 54 -1.45 32.14 5.87
C VAL A 54 -1.27 32.20 7.37
N LEU A 55 -1.83 33.19 8.06
CA LEU A 55 -1.79 33.29 9.51
C LEU A 55 -2.44 32.08 10.18
N MET A 56 -3.60 31.66 9.71
CA MET A 56 -4.29 30.46 10.21
C MET A 56 -3.44 29.21 10.04
N VAL A 57 -2.82 29.00 8.88
CA VAL A 57 -1.94 27.86 8.60
C VAL A 57 -0.72 27.87 9.55
N LEU A 58 -0.05 29.02 9.71
CA LEU A 58 1.11 29.14 10.60
C LEU A 58 0.76 28.86 12.06
N VAL A 59 -0.37 29.38 12.55
CA VAL A 59 -0.85 29.09 13.91
C VAL A 59 -1.18 27.63 14.10
N THR A 60 -1.82 26.99 13.12
CA THR A 60 -2.18 25.56 13.16
C THR A 60 -0.92 24.68 13.17
N LEU A 61 0.08 25.02 12.36
CA LEU A 61 1.37 24.30 12.32
C LEU A 61 2.13 24.47 13.63
N ALA A 62 2.20 25.71 14.17
CA ALA A 62 2.86 25.97 15.44
C ALA A 62 2.17 25.22 16.60
N LEU A 63 0.84 25.20 16.62
CA LEU A 63 0.06 24.44 17.60
C LEU A 63 0.31 22.92 17.48
N GLY A 64 0.29 22.39 16.26
CA GLY A 64 0.59 20.99 15.99
C GLY A 64 1.99 20.59 16.44
N PHE A 65 2.99 21.46 16.15
CA PHE A 65 4.36 21.26 16.59
C PHE A 65 4.47 21.30 18.12
N ALA A 66 3.89 22.32 18.77
CA ALA A 66 3.92 22.47 20.23
C ALA A 66 3.23 21.28 20.93
N LEU A 67 2.07 20.85 20.45
CA LEU A 67 1.37 19.70 21.02
C LEU A 67 2.19 18.41 20.85
N THR A 68 2.83 18.22 19.69
CA THR A 68 3.70 17.05 19.47
C THR A 68 4.96 17.11 20.33
N TRP A 69 5.53 18.30 20.53
CA TRP A 69 6.69 18.49 21.40
C TRP A 69 6.37 18.22 22.88
N ILE A 70 5.20 18.66 23.37
CA ILE A 70 4.82 18.54 24.79
C ILE A 70 4.27 17.15 25.12
N PHE A 71 3.43 16.59 24.22
CA PHE A 71 2.66 15.36 24.45
C PHE A 71 3.05 14.22 23.52
N GLY A 72 4.01 14.46 22.60
CA GLY A 72 4.54 13.43 21.71
C GLY A 72 5.34 12.36 22.48
N TYR A 73 5.86 11.41 21.75
CA TYR A 73 6.70 10.37 22.32
C TYR A 73 8.00 10.97 22.86
N LYS A 74 8.37 10.64 24.10
CA LYS A 74 9.71 10.88 24.63
C LYS A 74 10.67 9.88 23.98
N GLU A 75 11.94 10.25 23.83
CA GLU A 75 12.98 9.37 23.27
C GLU A 75 13.06 8.02 24.02
N GLU A 76 12.90 8.05 25.35
CA GLU A 76 12.85 6.84 26.19
C GLU A 76 11.69 5.90 25.83
N GLU A 77 10.49 6.43 25.47
CA GLU A 77 9.36 5.62 25.03
C GLU A 77 9.60 5.02 23.62
N VAL A 78 10.35 5.72 22.78
CA VAL A 78 10.73 5.25 21.43
C VAL A 78 11.84 4.20 21.53
N GLU A 79 12.81 4.36 22.43
CA GLU A 79 13.86 3.37 22.66
C GLU A 79 13.29 2.10 23.31
N ALA A 80 12.43 2.24 24.34
CA ALA A 80 11.74 1.11 24.95
C ALA A 80 10.86 0.37 23.93
N GLN A 81 10.18 1.07 23.02
CA GLN A 81 9.43 0.44 21.92
C GLN A 81 10.34 -0.19 20.87
N LYS A 82 11.53 0.37 20.63
CA LYS A 82 12.54 -0.27 19.76
C LYS A 82 13.11 -1.53 20.41
N GLU A 83 13.35 -1.53 21.72
CA GLU A 83 13.80 -2.72 22.44
C GLU A 83 12.73 -3.83 22.44
N VAL A 84 11.46 -3.51 22.73
CA VAL A 84 10.35 -4.46 22.67
C VAL A 84 10.13 -4.99 21.24
N VAL A 85 10.24 -4.11 20.23
CA VAL A 85 10.19 -4.54 18.83
C VAL A 85 11.44 -5.34 18.43
N ALA A 86 12.60 -5.02 18.98
CA ALA A 86 13.82 -5.79 18.78
C ALA A 86 13.76 -7.15 19.50
N GLU A 87 13.17 -7.22 20.70
CA GLU A 87 12.92 -8.50 21.40
C GLU A 87 11.82 -9.32 20.71
N ASP A 88 10.72 -8.71 20.22
CA ASP A 88 9.71 -9.38 19.42
C ASP A 88 10.27 -9.84 18.05
N ILE A 89 11.15 -9.06 17.43
CA ILE A 89 11.88 -9.46 16.23
C ILE A 89 12.93 -10.52 16.58
N ALA A 90 13.64 -10.39 17.69
CA ALA A 90 14.63 -11.40 18.15
C ALA A 90 13.95 -12.68 18.63
N SER A 91 12.75 -12.62 19.19
CA SER A 91 11.95 -13.79 19.54
C SER A 91 11.22 -14.42 18.34
N ALA A 92 10.96 -13.63 17.28
CA ALA A 92 10.51 -14.11 15.97
C ALA A 92 11.70 -14.62 15.11
N GLU A 93 12.93 -14.22 15.46
CA GLU A 93 14.21 -14.68 14.86
C GLU A 93 14.70 -15.98 15.52
N SER A 94 13.79 -16.85 15.90
CA SER A 94 14.13 -18.20 16.35
C SER A 94 14.09 -19.18 15.19
N ALA A 95 15.15 -19.31 14.56
CA ALA A 95 15.86 -20.26 13.72
C ALA A 95 16.29 -19.54 12.43
N PRO A 96 17.54 -19.70 12.01
CA PRO A 96 17.89 -19.40 10.65
C PRO A 96 16.95 -20.28 9.81
N VAL A 97 15.98 -19.66 9.14
CA VAL A 97 15.24 -20.33 8.08
C VAL A 97 16.33 -20.66 7.07
N ALA A 98 16.82 -21.90 7.14
CA ALA A 98 17.71 -22.39 6.11
C ALA A 98 16.97 -22.10 4.82
N LEU A 99 17.59 -21.30 3.93
CA LEU A 99 17.07 -20.98 2.61
C LEU A 99 16.75 -22.30 1.92
N GLN A 100 15.54 -22.82 2.14
CA GLN A 100 15.07 -24.01 1.47
C GLN A 100 14.62 -23.54 0.10
N ALA A 101 15.27 -24.09 -0.92
CA ALA A 101 14.83 -23.88 -2.27
C ALA A 101 13.33 -24.21 -2.35
N GLU A 102 12.50 -23.21 -2.64
CA GLU A 102 11.07 -23.37 -2.78
C GLU A 102 10.68 -23.21 -4.25
N THR A 103 9.81 -24.11 -4.71
CA THR A 103 9.28 -24.02 -6.04
C THR A 103 7.95 -23.27 -5.98
N ILE A 104 7.92 -22.11 -6.60
CA ILE A 104 6.71 -21.31 -6.79
C ILE A 104 6.06 -21.77 -8.09
N ALA A 105 4.87 -22.36 -7.99
CA ALA A 105 4.12 -22.79 -9.17
C ALA A 105 3.58 -21.58 -9.94
N ALA A 106 3.39 -21.70 -11.25
CA ALA A 106 2.71 -20.69 -12.02
C ALA A 106 1.26 -20.51 -11.52
N PRO A 107 0.86 -19.28 -11.12
CA PRO A 107 -0.46 -19.05 -10.53
C PRO A 107 -1.57 -18.97 -11.58
N LEU A 108 -1.27 -18.94 -12.87
CA LEU A 108 -2.24 -18.90 -13.95
C LEU A 108 -1.69 -19.59 -15.20
N LYS A 109 -2.60 -19.93 -16.10
CA LYS A 109 -2.26 -20.50 -17.41
C LYS A 109 -1.86 -19.38 -18.37
N GLY A 110 -0.78 -19.57 -19.12
CA GLY A 110 -0.32 -18.60 -20.09
C GLY A 110 1.10 -18.84 -20.59
N GLU A 111 1.59 -17.90 -21.37
CA GLU A 111 2.96 -17.86 -21.87
C GLU A 111 3.83 -17.13 -20.86
N VAL A 112 4.91 -17.77 -20.42
CA VAL A 112 5.88 -17.15 -19.49
C VAL A 112 6.78 -16.21 -20.27
N VAL A 113 6.90 -15.00 -19.77
CA VAL A 113 7.74 -13.91 -20.32
C VAL A 113 8.74 -13.48 -19.25
N ALA A 114 9.96 -13.18 -19.66
CA ALA A 114 10.95 -12.63 -18.75
C ALA A 114 10.48 -11.26 -18.23
N LEU A 115 10.72 -11.00 -16.94
CA LEU A 115 10.22 -9.79 -16.28
C LEU A 115 10.77 -8.51 -16.93
N GLU A 116 12.02 -8.54 -17.40
CA GLU A 116 12.68 -7.44 -18.13
C GLU A 116 12.01 -7.07 -19.45
N ASN A 117 11.18 -7.95 -20.01
CA ASN A 117 10.45 -7.72 -21.27
C ASN A 117 9.03 -7.15 -21.03
N VAL A 118 8.65 -6.91 -19.79
CA VAL A 118 7.37 -6.27 -19.44
C VAL A 118 7.46 -4.78 -19.76
N ASN A 119 6.43 -4.23 -20.40
CA ASN A 119 6.36 -2.82 -20.75
C ASN A 119 5.95 -1.94 -19.56
N ASP A 120 6.61 -2.10 -18.43
CA ASP A 120 6.45 -1.30 -17.22
C ASP A 120 7.81 -1.15 -16.52
N PRO A 121 8.31 0.09 -16.30
CA PRO A 121 9.63 0.32 -15.71
C PRO A 121 9.77 -0.16 -14.27
N VAL A 122 8.69 -0.19 -13.51
CA VAL A 122 8.71 -0.62 -12.10
C VAL A 122 8.95 -2.13 -12.02
N PHE A 123 8.25 -2.90 -12.87
CA PHE A 123 8.39 -4.35 -12.89
C PHE A 123 9.64 -4.80 -13.64
N SER A 124 9.90 -4.25 -14.83
CA SER A 124 11.01 -4.68 -15.68
C SER A 124 12.39 -4.35 -15.10
N SER A 125 12.50 -3.35 -14.23
CA SER A 125 13.77 -3.03 -13.55
C SER A 125 14.20 -4.07 -12.52
N GLY A 126 13.30 -4.96 -12.07
CA GLY A 126 13.56 -5.88 -10.99
C GLY A 126 13.64 -5.23 -9.60
N ALA A 127 13.33 -3.93 -9.48
CA ALA A 127 13.40 -3.20 -8.20
C ALA A 127 12.47 -3.77 -7.12
N MET A 128 11.40 -4.48 -7.51
CA MET A 128 10.46 -5.11 -6.59
C MET A 128 10.84 -6.55 -6.21
N GLY A 129 11.90 -7.10 -6.81
CA GLY A 129 12.34 -8.48 -6.62
C GLY A 129 12.50 -9.24 -7.93
N LYS A 130 12.85 -10.53 -7.83
CA LYS A 130 13.03 -11.43 -8.98
C LYS A 130 11.72 -12.16 -9.27
N GLY A 131 11.44 -12.41 -10.55
CA GLY A 131 10.21 -13.07 -10.93
C GLY A 131 10.08 -13.33 -12.41
N ALA A 132 8.86 -13.55 -12.83
CA ALA A 132 8.49 -13.72 -14.22
C ALA A 132 7.13 -13.04 -14.47
N ALA A 133 6.84 -12.77 -15.72
CA ALA A 133 5.51 -12.36 -16.15
C ALA A 133 4.83 -13.48 -16.92
N ILE A 134 3.52 -13.48 -16.97
CA ILE A 134 2.72 -14.47 -17.67
C ILE A 134 1.67 -13.72 -18.51
N LYS A 135 1.69 -13.93 -19.82
CA LYS A 135 0.59 -13.53 -20.70
C LYS A 135 -0.53 -14.53 -20.55
N PRO A 136 -1.68 -14.15 -19.98
CA PRO A 136 -2.70 -15.10 -19.62
C PRO A 136 -3.36 -15.75 -20.85
N SER A 137 -3.67 -17.04 -20.75
CA SER A 137 -4.54 -17.76 -21.68
C SER A 137 -5.82 -18.27 -21.00
N GLY A 138 -6.03 -17.84 -19.76
CA GLY A 138 -7.18 -18.15 -18.92
C GLY A 138 -7.52 -16.94 -18.06
N ASN A 139 -8.55 -17.06 -17.26
CA ASN A 139 -9.14 -15.98 -16.47
C ASN A 139 -9.09 -16.23 -14.97
N GLN A 140 -8.25 -17.16 -14.51
CA GLN A 140 -8.21 -17.57 -13.11
C GLN A 140 -6.78 -17.51 -12.57
N VAL A 141 -6.64 -16.95 -11.39
CA VAL A 141 -5.39 -16.92 -10.61
C VAL A 141 -5.54 -17.84 -9.41
N VAL A 142 -4.56 -18.71 -9.21
CA VAL A 142 -4.54 -19.70 -8.13
C VAL A 142 -3.31 -19.53 -7.23
N ALA A 143 -3.39 -20.00 -6.00
CA ALA A 143 -2.30 -19.99 -5.06
C ALA A 143 -1.10 -20.82 -5.56
N PRO A 144 0.11 -20.26 -5.64
CA PRO A 144 1.29 -20.96 -6.15
C PRO A 144 1.92 -21.94 -5.12
N PHE A 145 1.52 -21.85 -3.85
CA PHE A 145 2.01 -22.63 -2.72
C PHE A 145 1.00 -22.66 -1.57
N ASP A 146 1.28 -23.46 -0.55
CA ASP A 146 0.58 -23.40 0.74
C ASP A 146 1.11 -22.22 1.57
N GLY A 147 0.20 -21.42 2.14
CA GLY A 147 0.61 -20.22 2.85
C GLY A 147 -0.56 -19.35 3.30
N GLU A 148 -0.34 -18.05 3.30
CA GLU A 148 -1.29 -17.06 3.74
C GLU A 148 -1.34 -15.85 2.79
N VAL A 149 -2.53 -15.29 2.61
CA VAL A 149 -2.72 -14.01 1.92
C VAL A 149 -2.37 -12.89 2.90
N GLN A 150 -1.24 -12.21 2.68
CA GLN A 150 -0.84 -11.05 3.50
C GLN A 150 -1.64 -9.81 3.13
N ILE A 151 -1.81 -9.60 1.82
CA ILE A 151 -2.51 -8.45 1.25
C ILE A 151 -3.42 -8.95 0.13
N ALA A 152 -4.70 -8.56 0.17
CA ALA A 152 -5.61 -8.60 -0.96
C ALA A 152 -6.04 -7.17 -1.24
N PHE A 153 -5.66 -6.64 -2.40
CA PHE A 153 -6.04 -5.26 -2.76
C PHE A 153 -7.54 -5.18 -3.01
N PRO A 154 -8.23 -4.13 -2.51
CA PRO A 154 -9.69 -4.02 -2.60
C PRO A 154 -10.22 -4.07 -4.04
N THR A 155 -9.43 -3.60 -5.00
CA THR A 155 -9.73 -3.65 -6.44
C THR A 155 -9.49 -5.02 -7.08
N GLY A 156 -9.01 -6.02 -6.32
CA GLY A 156 -8.85 -7.40 -6.78
C GLY A 156 -7.77 -7.64 -7.83
N HIS A 157 -6.99 -6.62 -8.19
CA HIS A 157 -5.94 -6.71 -9.22
C HIS A 157 -4.61 -7.24 -8.70
N ALA A 158 -4.36 -7.22 -7.38
CA ALA A 158 -3.08 -7.62 -6.82
C ALA A 158 -3.21 -8.34 -5.46
N TYR A 159 -2.27 -9.26 -5.21
CA TYR A 159 -2.23 -10.12 -4.03
C TYR A 159 -0.78 -10.28 -3.54
N GLY A 160 -0.55 -9.98 -2.27
CA GLY A 160 0.69 -10.31 -1.57
C GLY A 160 0.50 -11.59 -0.77
N LEU A 161 1.31 -12.59 -1.03
CA LEU A 161 1.23 -13.92 -0.42
C LEU A 161 2.51 -14.24 0.34
N LYS A 162 2.39 -15.01 1.42
CA LYS A 162 3.54 -15.57 2.14
C LYS A 162 3.40 -17.07 2.22
N SER A 163 4.42 -17.79 1.75
CA SER A 163 4.45 -19.23 1.84
C SER A 163 4.76 -19.72 3.26
N ASP A 164 4.42 -20.97 3.57
CA ASP A 164 4.79 -21.61 4.83
C ASP A 164 6.31 -21.78 5.00
N LYS A 165 7.08 -21.65 3.92
CA LYS A 165 8.55 -21.71 3.91
C LYS A 165 9.20 -20.31 3.90
N GLY A 166 8.42 -19.25 3.90
CA GLY A 166 8.86 -17.88 4.05
C GLY A 166 9.01 -17.07 2.76
N ALA A 167 8.75 -17.63 1.58
CA ALA A 167 8.75 -16.84 0.34
C ALA A 167 7.60 -15.82 0.35
N GLU A 168 7.91 -14.58 0.02
CA GLU A 168 6.92 -13.51 -0.14
C GLU A 168 6.73 -13.22 -1.63
N VAL A 169 5.50 -13.38 -2.11
CA VAL A 169 5.19 -13.30 -3.54
C VAL A 169 4.10 -12.28 -3.78
N LEU A 170 4.37 -11.34 -4.68
CA LEU A 170 3.39 -10.45 -5.25
C LEU A 170 2.88 -11.03 -6.58
N ILE A 171 1.57 -11.16 -6.72
CA ILE A 171 0.90 -11.42 -7.98
C ILE A 171 0.14 -10.15 -8.37
N HIS A 172 0.45 -9.56 -9.52
CA HIS A 172 -0.18 -8.34 -10.01
C HIS A 172 -0.78 -8.62 -11.40
N ILE A 173 -2.10 -8.57 -11.50
CA ILE A 173 -2.86 -8.94 -12.70
C ILE A 173 -2.99 -7.73 -13.61
N GLY A 174 -2.31 -7.76 -14.75
CA GLY A 174 -2.27 -6.67 -15.72
C GLY A 174 -1.40 -5.48 -15.30
N ILE A 175 -1.17 -4.57 -16.22
CA ILE A 175 -0.42 -3.34 -16.03
C ILE A 175 -1.42 -2.18 -15.89
N ASP A 176 -1.23 -1.31 -14.88
CA ASP A 176 -2.09 -0.15 -14.57
C ASP A 176 -3.57 -0.48 -14.27
N THR A 177 -3.88 -1.75 -14.03
CA THR A 177 -5.25 -2.25 -13.83
C THR A 177 -5.90 -1.77 -12.53
N VAL A 178 -5.14 -1.17 -11.62
CA VAL A 178 -5.70 -0.43 -10.46
C VAL A 178 -6.67 0.67 -10.92
N SER A 179 -6.45 1.25 -12.09
CA SER A 179 -7.30 2.30 -12.68
C SER A 179 -8.71 1.82 -13.07
N LEU A 180 -8.93 0.51 -13.16
CA LEU A 180 -10.25 -0.08 -13.42
C LEU A 180 -11.16 -0.10 -12.20
N ASP A 181 -10.64 0.28 -11.01
CA ASP A 181 -11.40 0.35 -9.75
C ASP A 181 -12.18 -0.93 -9.44
N GLY A 182 -11.54 -2.09 -9.71
CA GLY A 182 -12.10 -3.43 -9.49
C GLY A 182 -12.99 -3.96 -10.62
N LYS A 183 -13.26 -3.19 -11.66
CA LYS A 183 -14.07 -3.65 -12.78
C LYS A 183 -13.34 -4.76 -13.54
N GLY A 184 -14.00 -5.89 -13.72
CA GLY A 184 -13.44 -7.07 -14.37
C GLY A 184 -12.64 -7.97 -13.43
N PHE A 185 -12.61 -7.73 -12.13
CA PHE A 185 -11.96 -8.54 -11.12
C PHE A 185 -12.95 -9.08 -10.09
N ASP A 186 -12.77 -10.33 -9.70
CA ASP A 186 -13.59 -10.99 -8.68
C ASP A 186 -12.66 -11.72 -7.70
N ALA A 187 -12.35 -11.06 -6.57
CA ALA A 187 -11.50 -11.61 -5.51
C ALA A 187 -12.23 -12.75 -4.77
N LYS A 188 -11.56 -13.88 -4.60
CA LYS A 188 -12.08 -15.07 -3.89
C LYS A 188 -11.46 -15.24 -2.51
N VAL A 189 -10.47 -14.44 -2.19
CA VAL A 189 -9.75 -14.48 -0.91
C VAL A 189 -9.66 -13.08 -0.30
N GLN A 190 -9.38 -13.05 0.99
CA GLN A 190 -9.17 -11.82 1.75
C GLN A 190 -7.84 -11.87 2.52
N ALA A 191 -7.35 -10.73 3.00
CA ALA A 191 -6.15 -10.66 3.81
C ALA A 191 -6.27 -11.53 5.08
N ASN A 192 -5.15 -12.11 5.49
CA ASN A 192 -5.00 -13.05 6.61
C ASN A 192 -5.74 -14.39 6.41
N GLN A 193 -6.11 -14.73 5.18
CA GLN A 193 -6.70 -16.03 4.86
C GLN A 193 -5.61 -17.06 4.56
N ARG A 194 -5.72 -18.25 5.16
CA ARG A 194 -4.89 -19.42 4.81
C ARG A 194 -5.30 -19.95 3.45
N ILE A 195 -4.30 -20.29 2.65
CA ILE A 195 -4.47 -20.83 1.30
C ILE A 195 -3.64 -22.09 1.14
N LYS A 196 -4.14 -22.98 0.27
CA LYS A 196 -3.41 -24.14 -0.21
C LYS A 196 -3.07 -23.96 -1.68
N LYS A 197 -1.97 -24.54 -2.10
CA LYS A 197 -1.58 -24.57 -3.52
C LYS A 197 -2.74 -25.01 -4.40
N GLY A 198 -3.09 -24.17 -5.39
CA GLY A 198 -4.19 -24.40 -6.31
C GLY A 198 -5.54 -23.79 -5.90
N ASP A 199 -5.66 -23.26 -4.67
CA ASP A 199 -6.86 -22.52 -4.29
C ASP A 199 -7.03 -21.27 -5.17
N VAL A 200 -8.26 -20.98 -5.55
CA VAL A 200 -8.57 -19.82 -6.40
C VAL A 200 -8.43 -18.55 -5.59
N LEU A 201 -7.53 -17.66 -6.01
CA LEU A 201 -7.34 -16.34 -5.43
C LEU A 201 -8.28 -15.30 -6.04
N ALA A 202 -8.41 -15.36 -7.36
CA ALA A 202 -9.26 -14.44 -8.12
C ALA A 202 -9.66 -15.03 -9.46
N THR A 203 -10.71 -14.45 -10.02
CA THR A 203 -10.99 -14.51 -11.46
C THR A 203 -10.97 -13.09 -12.03
N PHE A 204 -10.62 -12.96 -13.30
CA PHE A 204 -10.57 -11.68 -13.99
C PHE A 204 -11.05 -11.83 -15.44
N ASP A 205 -11.43 -10.71 -16.04
CA ASP A 205 -11.88 -10.65 -17.41
C ASP A 205 -10.88 -9.88 -18.26
N SER A 206 -10.05 -10.61 -19.04
CA SER A 206 -9.06 -10.01 -19.94
C SER A 206 -9.71 -9.09 -20.97
N SER A 207 -10.97 -9.30 -21.36
CA SER A 207 -11.64 -8.43 -22.32
C SER A 207 -11.89 -7.04 -21.74
N VAL A 208 -12.25 -6.95 -20.46
CA VAL A 208 -12.41 -5.67 -19.74
C VAL A 208 -11.09 -4.90 -19.65
N ILE A 209 -9.99 -5.62 -19.43
CA ILE A 209 -8.65 -5.01 -19.34
C ILE A 209 -8.23 -4.48 -20.72
N THR A 210 -8.35 -5.29 -21.76
CA THR A 210 -7.91 -4.93 -23.12
C THR A 210 -8.83 -3.89 -23.77
N GLU A 211 -10.14 -3.90 -23.52
CA GLU A 211 -11.07 -2.85 -23.96
C GLU A 211 -10.77 -1.50 -23.32
N ALA A 212 -10.19 -1.49 -22.13
CA ALA A 212 -9.69 -0.27 -21.49
C ALA A 212 -8.33 0.20 -22.05
N GLY A 213 -7.74 -0.53 -23.00
CA GLY A 213 -6.43 -0.23 -23.58
C GLY A 213 -5.25 -0.63 -22.69
N LEU A 214 -5.48 -1.50 -21.69
CA LEU A 214 -4.47 -1.97 -20.76
C LEU A 214 -3.95 -3.34 -21.16
N ASP A 215 -2.75 -3.70 -20.66
CA ASP A 215 -2.10 -4.99 -20.87
C ASP A 215 -2.50 -5.94 -19.71
N ASP A 216 -2.95 -7.14 -20.01
CA ASP A 216 -3.35 -8.16 -19.03
C ASP A 216 -2.18 -9.04 -18.54
N THR A 217 -0.97 -8.80 -19.02
CA THR A 217 0.24 -9.50 -18.58
C THR A 217 0.34 -9.45 -17.05
N THR A 218 0.42 -10.60 -16.42
CA THR A 218 0.39 -10.77 -14.97
C THR A 218 1.80 -10.99 -14.44
N MET A 219 2.26 -10.16 -13.52
CA MET A 219 3.57 -10.27 -12.87
C MET A 219 3.50 -11.17 -11.65
N VAL A 220 4.50 -12.03 -11.48
CA VAL A 220 4.71 -12.92 -10.34
C VAL A 220 6.11 -12.67 -9.80
N ILE A 221 6.20 -11.98 -8.67
CA ILE A 221 7.46 -11.45 -8.15
C ILE A 221 7.71 -11.97 -6.75
N VAL A 222 8.90 -12.51 -6.52
CA VAL A 222 9.38 -12.86 -5.17
C VAL A 222 10.05 -11.63 -4.58
N THR A 223 9.38 -10.99 -3.62
CA THR A 223 9.76 -9.68 -3.10
C THR A 223 10.86 -9.73 -2.03
N ASN A 224 11.09 -10.89 -1.43
CA ASN A 224 12.12 -11.11 -0.43
C ASN A 224 13.29 -11.95 -0.96
N THR A 225 13.62 -11.83 -2.24
CA THR A 225 14.85 -12.39 -2.80
C THR A 225 16.05 -11.63 -2.25
N ALA A 226 17.07 -12.36 -1.79
CA ALA A 226 18.38 -11.76 -1.53
C ALA A 226 19.00 -11.26 -2.84
N ASP A 227 19.61 -10.07 -2.79
CA ASP A 227 20.37 -9.49 -3.89
C ASP A 227 21.64 -10.33 -4.23
#